data_9ab329164ad035ee58039fce817a9ee3
#
_entry.id   9ab329164ad035ee58039fce817a9ee3
#
_cell.length_a   1.000
_cell.length_b   1.000
_cell.length_c   1.000
_cell.angle_alpha   90.00
_cell.angle_beta   90.00
_cell.angle_gamma   90.00
#
_symmetry.space_group_name_H-M   'P 1'
#
loop_
_entity.id
_entity.type
_entity.pdbx_description
1 polymer ?
#
loop_
_entity_poly.entity_id
_entity_poly.type
_entity_poly.pdbx_seq_one_letter_code
_entity_poly.pdbx_strand_id
1 'polypeptide(L)'
;MTIMGILNKIVVSTSPWMPKFIIGRIAAVYVAGDKLEDGINLVRKLNKKGFVGTLDLLGEEVKNRRGITKTTKSYCDLIEGIANAGVKCNVSLKLTALGLKVDEGLCWDNLSVILDKARAYNTFIRMDMEDSEVTELTIKMCKKAVKY
;
A
#
# COMPACT_ATOMS: atom_id res chain seq x y z
N MET A 1 -32.83 -10.93 -4.15
CA MET A 1 -31.69 -11.01 -3.18
C MET A 1 -30.72 -12.02 -3.75
N THR A 2 -29.58 -11.57 -4.31
CA THR A 2 -28.69 -12.40 -5.14
C THR A 2 -27.88 -13.35 -4.24
N ILE A 3 -27.66 -14.59 -4.69
CA ILE A 3 -26.83 -15.62 -4.01
C ILE A 3 -25.48 -15.07 -3.56
N MET A 4 -24.89 -14.16 -4.32
CA MET A 4 -23.63 -13.46 -4.00
C MET A 4 -23.73 -12.60 -2.71
N GLY A 5 -24.89 -11.99 -2.43
CA GLY A 5 -25.10 -11.19 -1.21
C GLY A 5 -25.21 -12.04 0.06
N ILE A 6 -25.69 -13.28 -0.07
CA ILE A 6 -25.79 -14.25 1.05
C ILE A 6 -24.40 -14.83 1.35
N LEU A 7 -23.64 -15.20 0.33
CA LEU A 7 -22.24 -15.67 0.47
C LEU A 7 -21.35 -14.62 1.11
N ASN A 8 -21.42 -13.36 0.68
CA ASN A 8 -20.66 -12.28 1.32
C ASN A 8 -21.02 -12.08 2.79
N LYS A 9 -22.32 -12.13 3.16
CA LYS A 9 -22.74 -12.03 4.56
C LYS A 9 -22.23 -13.20 5.40
N ILE A 10 -22.24 -14.42 4.86
CA ILE A 10 -21.71 -15.60 5.55
C ILE A 10 -20.20 -15.48 5.75
N VAL A 11 -19.45 -15.10 4.73
CA VAL A 11 -17.98 -14.92 4.79
C VAL A 11 -17.62 -13.84 5.81
N VAL A 12 -18.29 -12.68 5.80
CA VAL A 12 -18.03 -11.59 6.75
C VAL A 12 -18.39 -11.96 8.18
N SER A 13 -19.51 -12.68 8.39
CA SER A 13 -19.94 -13.07 9.75
C SER A 13 -19.12 -14.23 10.33
N THR A 14 -18.54 -15.08 9.51
CA THR A 14 -17.70 -16.22 9.95
C THR A 14 -16.21 -15.90 10.03
N SER A 15 -15.78 -14.81 9.39
CA SER A 15 -14.38 -14.36 9.35
C SER A 15 -13.70 -14.23 10.73
N PRO A 16 -14.35 -13.68 11.80
CA PRO A 16 -13.75 -13.60 13.14
C PRO A 16 -13.48 -14.96 13.80
N TRP A 17 -14.17 -16.01 13.35
CA TRP A 17 -14.08 -17.37 13.92
C TRP A 17 -13.19 -18.30 13.08
N MET A 18 -12.71 -17.83 11.92
CA MET A 18 -11.86 -18.65 11.05
C MET A 18 -10.46 -18.81 11.65
N PRO A 19 -9.92 -20.04 11.72
CA PRO A 19 -8.54 -20.27 12.15
C PRO A 19 -7.55 -19.50 11.30
N LYS A 20 -6.57 -18.85 11.94
CA LYS A 20 -5.56 -18.00 11.26
C LYS A 20 -4.84 -18.71 10.09
N PHE A 21 -4.69 -20.05 10.16
CA PHE A 21 -4.04 -20.80 9.08
C PHE A 21 -4.88 -20.87 7.80
N ILE A 22 -6.22 -20.88 7.91
CA ILE A 22 -7.13 -20.87 6.74
C ILE A 22 -7.11 -19.49 6.11
N ILE A 23 -7.21 -18.43 6.94
CA ILE A 23 -7.09 -17.04 6.47
C ILE A 23 -5.73 -16.83 5.79
N GLY A 24 -4.64 -17.34 6.38
CA GLY A 24 -3.30 -17.27 5.81
C GLY A 24 -3.17 -17.95 4.45
N ARG A 25 -3.82 -19.09 4.24
CA ARG A 25 -3.80 -19.78 2.92
C ARG A 25 -4.60 -19.02 1.85
N ILE A 26 -5.72 -18.40 2.23
CA ILE A 26 -6.51 -17.56 1.31
C ILE A 26 -5.77 -16.27 1.01
N ALA A 27 -5.22 -15.62 2.03
CA ALA A 27 -4.43 -14.40 1.89
C ALA A 27 -3.16 -14.62 1.08
N ALA A 28 -2.51 -15.79 1.17
CA ALA A 28 -1.29 -16.12 0.42
C ALA A 28 -1.47 -16.07 -1.11
N VAL A 29 -2.71 -16.06 -1.62
CA VAL A 29 -3.00 -15.84 -3.05
C VAL A 29 -2.86 -14.36 -3.41
N TYR A 30 -3.11 -13.44 -2.45
CA TYR A 30 -3.17 -12.00 -2.67
C TYR A 30 -2.07 -11.21 -1.95
N VAL A 31 -1.47 -11.80 -0.91
CA VAL A 31 -0.42 -11.18 -0.09
C VAL A 31 0.91 -11.85 -0.41
N ALA A 32 1.87 -11.06 -0.85
CA ALA A 32 3.19 -11.55 -1.23
C ALA A 32 3.99 -12.15 -0.04
N GLY A 33 3.66 -11.72 1.18
CA GLY A 33 4.29 -12.12 2.43
C GLY A 33 4.32 -10.98 3.43
N ASP A 34 4.85 -11.25 4.61
CA ASP A 34 4.92 -10.27 5.71
C ASP A 34 6.22 -9.45 5.70
N LYS A 35 7.20 -9.86 4.90
CA LYS A 35 8.52 -9.22 4.82
C LYS A 35 8.74 -8.60 3.45
N LEU A 36 9.54 -7.54 3.44
CA LEU A 36 9.95 -6.86 2.21
C LEU A 36 10.56 -7.84 1.19
N GLU A 37 11.39 -8.77 1.65
CA GLU A 37 12.06 -9.75 0.82
C GLU A 37 11.07 -10.67 0.10
N ASP A 38 9.95 -11.01 0.73
CA ASP A 38 8.92 -11.87 0.12
C ASP A 38 8.30 -11.16 -1.08
N GLY A 39 7.93 -9.87 -0.93
CA GLY A 39 7.43 -9.02 -2.00
C GLY A 39 8.42 -8.90 -3.15
N ILE A 40 9.69 -8.60 -2.85
CA ILE A 40 10.76 -8.47 -3.84
C ILE A 40 10.97 -9.80 -4.58
N ASN A 41 10.97 -10.92 -3.88
CA ASN A 41 11.15 -12.25 -4.48
C ASN A 41 9.98 -12.61 -5.41
N LEU A 42 8.75 -12.25 -5.04
CA LEU A 42 7.58 -12.43 -5.91
C LEU A 42 7.71 -11.59 -7.18
N VAL A 43 8.03 -10.28 -7.03
CA VAL A 43 8.24 -9.38 -8.18
C VAL A 43 9.35 -9.90 -9.09
N ARG A 44 10.46 -10.39 -8.53
CA ARG A 44 11.56 -10.98 -9.33
C ARG A 44 11.08 -12.18 -10.17
N LYS A 45 10.21 -13.03 -9.62
CA LYS A 45 9.60 -14.15 -10.36
C LYS A 45 8.67 -13.64 -11.48
N LEU A 46 7.89 -12.58 -11.21
CA LEU A 46 7.01 -11.97 -12.20
C LEU A 46 7.82 -11.29 -13.32
N ASN A 47 8.89 -10.57 -12.97
CA ASN A 47 9.77 -9.94 -13.96
C ASN A 47 10.41 -10.95 -14.93
N LYS A 48 10.77 -12.16 -14.45
CA LYS A 48 11.26 -13.24 -15.33
C LYS A 48 10.22 -13.71 -16.35
N LYS A 49 8.93 -13.48 -16.08
CA LYS A 49 7.82 -13.77 -16.99
C LYS A 49 7.40 -12.55 -17.83
N GLY A 50 8.14 -11.44 -17.76
CA GLY A 50 7.87 -10.22 -18.51
C GLY A 50 6.90 -9.24 -17.85
N PHE A 51 6.42 -9.49 -16.63
CA PHE A 51 5.52 -8.58 -15.91
C PHE A 51 6.30 -7.52 -15.12
N VAL A 52 5.68 -6.35 -14.96
CA VAL A 52 6.11 -5.32 -14.00
C VAL A 52 5.25 -5.45 -12.74
N GLY A 53 5.87 -5.39 -11.56
CA GLY A 53 5.14 -5.45 -10.29
C GLY A 53 4.68 -4.08 -9.80
N THR A 54 3.71 -4.10 -8.89
CA THR A 54 3.41 -2.99 -8.00
C THR A 54 3.30 -3.55 -6.58
N LEU A 55 4.03 -2.97 -5.64
CA LEU A 55 3.98 -3.33 -4.23
C LEU A 55 3.28 -2.24 -3.44
N ASP A 56 2.48 -2.67 -2.49
CA ASP A 56 1.79 -1.84 -1.50
C ASP A 56 2.03 -2.39 -0.09
N LEU A 57 2.02 -1.52 0.89
CA LEU A 57 2.04 -1.90 2.31
C LEU A 57 0.62 -2.05 2.81
N LEU A 58 0.27 -3.25 3.28
CA LEU A 58 -1.03 -3.48 3.89
C LEU A 58 -1.20 -2.61 5.14
N GLY A 59 -2.29 -1.88 5.18
CA GLY A 59 -2.66 -0.99 6.27
C GLY A 59 -3.13 0.36 5.74
N GLU A 60 -4.22 0.83 6.32
CA GLU A 60 -4.88 2.09 5.99
C GLU A 60 -5.44 2.71 7.26
N GLU A 61 -5.91 3.96 7.18
CA GLU A 61 -6.53 4.68 8.30
C GLU A 61 -5.68 4.72 9.58
N VAL A 62 -4.38 4.95 9.46
CA VAL A 62 -3.51 5.07 10.63
C VAL A 62 -3.82 6.37 11.37
N LYS A 63 -4.32 6.25 12.63
CA LYS A 63 -4.87 7.38 13.40
C LYS A 63 -3.88 8.04 14.35
N ASN A 64 -2.74 7.42 14.62
CA ASN A 64 -1.76 7.97 15.57
C ASN A 64 -0.43 8.33 14.88
N ARG A 65 0.19 9.42 15.33
CA ARG A 65 1.43 9.95 14.74
C ARG A 65 2.56 8.91 14.67
N ARG A 66 2.72 8.08 15.70
CA ARG A 66 3.76 7.04 15.72
C ARG A 66 3.57 6.00 14.61
N GLY A 67 2.33 5.57 14.39
CA GLY A 67 1.97 4.64 13.31
C GLY A 67 2.24 5.29 11.95
N ILE A 68 1.81 6.53 11.75
CA ILE A 68 2.03 7.29 10.51
C ILE A 68 3.52 7.41 10.20
N THR A 69 4.35 7.80 11.17
CA THR A 69 5.82 7.88 11.00
C THR A 69 6.42 6.52 10.65
N LYS A 70 5.96 5.45 11.31
CA LYS A 70 6.39 4.08 11.00
C LYS A 70 6.04 3.69 9.58
N THR A 71 4.82 3.99 9.13
CA THR A 71 4.36 3.71 7.76
C THR A 71 5.19 4.47 6.73
N THR A 72 5.45 5.77 6.96
CA THR A 72 6.31 6.59 6.09
C THR A 72 7.69 5.98 5.94
N LYS A 73 8.31 5.59 7.07
CA LYS A 73 9.60 4.90 7.05
C LYS A 73 9.53 3.59 6.26
N SER A 74 8.50 2.78 6.46
CA SER A 74 8.34 1.51 5.76
C SER A 74 8.21 1.70 4.24
N TYR A 75 7.54 2.76 3.76
CA TYR A 75 7.53 3.10 2.34
C TYR A 75 8.91 3.50 1.82
N CYS A 76 9.69 4.26 2.59
CA CYS A 76 11.06 4.59 2.23
C CYS A 76 11.95 3.34 2.14
N ASP A 77 11.82 2.41 3.11
CA ASP A 77 12.55 1.15 3.12
C ASP A 77 12.14 0.26 1.93
N LEU A 78 10.86 0.25 1.56
CA LEU A 78 10.33 -0.46 0.39
C LEU A 78 10.94 0.06 -0.92
N ILE A 79 10.97 1.39 -1.12
CA ILE A 79 11.55 2.03 -2.31
C ILE A 79 13.03 1.67 -2.44
N GLU A 80 13.79 1.78 -1.35
CA GLU A 80 15.21 1.42 -1.31
C GLU A 80 15.44 -0.06 -1.60
N GLY A 81 14.63 -0.94 -0.99
CA GLY A 81 14.70 -2.37 -1.23
C GLY A 81 14.41 -2.76 -2.68
N ILE A 82 13.42 -2.13 -3.33
CA ILE A 82 13.12 -2.32 -4.76
C ILE A 82 14.33 -1.93 -5.62
N ALA A 83 14.89 -0.76 -5.35
CA ALA A 83 16.04 -0.23 -6.11
C ALA A 83 17.28 -1.13 -5.95
N ASN A 84 17.62 -1.49 -4.70
CA ASN A 84 18.77 -2.35 -4.41
C ASN A 84 18.62 -3.77 -5.00
N ALA A 85 17.39 -4.25 -5.12
CA ALA A 85 17.11 -5.55 -5.72
C ALA A 85 17.11 -5.54 -7.27
N GLY A 86 17.12 -4.36 -7.90
CA GLY A 86 17.12 -4.19 -9.35
C GLY A 86 15.88 -4.79 -10.03
N VAL A 87 14.73 -4.84 -9.33
CA VAL A 87 13.48 -5.39 -9.88
C VAL A 87 12.64 -4.30 -10.52
N LYS A 88 11.89 -4.65 -11.58
CA LYS A 88 10.94 -3.76 -12.23
C LYS A 88 9.65 -3.71 -11.41
N CYS A 89 9.54 -2.70 -10.56
CA CYS A 89 8.45 -2.55 -9.61
C CYS A 89 8.12 -1.08 -9.35
N ASN A 90 6.84 -0.77 -9.24
CA ASN A 90 6.31 0.49 -8.74
C ASN A 90 5.85 0.33 -7.29
N VAL A 91 5.65 1.45 -6.61
CA VAL A 91 5.05 1.48 -5.27
C VAL A 91 3.67 2.11 -5.35
N SER A 92 2.68 1.44 -4.78
CA SER A 92 1.36 2.01 -4.52
C SER A 92 1.26 2.41 -3.06
N LEU A 93 0.58 3.53 -2.77
CA LEU A 93 0.39 4.00 -1.40
C LEU A 93 -1.01 4.57 -1.19
N LYS A 94 -1.46 4.50 0.07
CA LYS A 94 -2.71 5.05 0.55
C LYS A 94 -2.43 6.29 1.41
N LEU A 95 -3.07 7.39 1.09
CA LEU A 95 -2.86 8.65 1.82
C LEU A 95 -3.42 8.61 3.24
N THR A 96 -4.46 7.80 3.50
CA THR A 96 -4.97 7.63 4.87
C THR A 96 -3.96 6.92 5.77
N ALA A 97 -3.09 6.08 5.23
CA ALA A 97 -1.97 5.48 5.97
C ALA A 97 -0.86 6.50 6.31
N LEU A 98 -0.81 7.63 5.58
CA LEU A 98 0.10 8.75 5.83
C LEU A 98 -0.52 9.86 6.66
N GLY A 99 -1.76 9.67 7.13
CA GLY A 99 -2.45 10.59 8.05
C GLY A 99 -3.42 11.56 7.39
N LEU A 100 -3.90 11.32 6.16
CA LEU A 100 -4.81 12.22 5.45
C LEU A 100 -6.10 12.52 6.24
N LYS A 101 -6.65 11.53 6.96
CA LYS A 101 -7.82 11.72 7.84
C LYS A 101 -7.48 12.33 9.20
N VAL A 102 -6.20 12.54 9.53
CA VAL A 102 -5.75 13.14 10.78
C VAL A 102 -5.44 14.62 10.59
N ASP A 103 -4.60 14.93 9.61
CA ASP A 103 -4.17 16.29 9.29
C ASP A 103 -3.57 16.32 7.87
N GLU A 104 -4.05 17.26 7.05
CA GLU A 104 -3.62 17.38 5.65
C GLU A 104 -2.15 17.80 5.53
N GLY A 105 -1.67 18.69 6.40
CA GLY A 105 -0.28 19.13 6.44
C GLY A 105 0.66 17.99 6.81
N LEU A 106 0.31 17.24 7.86
CA LEU A 106 1.04 16.05 8.28
C LEU A 106 1.12 15.01 7.15
N CYS A 107 0.00 14.78 6.45
CA CYS A 107 -0.02 13.87 5.31
C CYS A 107 0.94 14.33 4.21
N TRP A 108 0.94 15.62 3.91
CA TRP A 108 1.84 16.21 2.91
C TRP A 108 3.30 16.06 3.31
N ASP A 109 3.66 16.36 4.56
CA ASP A 109 5.03 16.24 5.05
C ASP A 109 5.54 14.80 4.92
N ASN A 110 4.71 13.81 5.27
CA ASN A 110 5.06 12.40 5.11
C ASN A 110 5.15 11.98 3.63
N LEU A 111 4.21 12.44 2.80
CA LEU A 111 4.21 12.17 1.37
C LEU A 111 5.46 12.75 0.70
N SER A 112 5.85 13.99 1.02
CA SER A 112 7.03 14.63 0.43
C SER A 112 8.32 13.85 0.72
N VAL A 113 8.48 13.33 1.95
CA VAL A 113 9.61 12.44 2.30
C VAL A 113 9.66 11.19 1.40
N ILE A 114 8.50 10.59 1.14
CA ILE A 114 8.40 9.41 0.26
C ILE A 114 8.70 9.79 -1.20
N LEU A 115 8.19 10.93 -1.67
CA LEU A 115 8.43 11.42 -3.03
C LEU A 115 9.91 11.76 -3.27
N ASP A 116 10.58 12.38 -2.30
CA ASP A 116 12.02 12.65 -2.37
C ASP A 116 12.84 11.35 -2.45
N LYS A 117 12.47 10.36 -1.63
CA LYS A 117 13.08 9.03 -1.68
C LYS A 117 12.83 8.36 -3.03
N ALA A 118 11.60 8.42 -3.55
CA ALA A 118 11.24 7.85 -4.85
C ALA A 118 11.99 8.51 -6.01
N ARG A 119 12.16 9.84 -5.98
CA ARG A 119 12.95 10.60 -6.95
C ARG A 119 14.40 10.16 -6.92
N ALA A 120 15.00 10.04 -5.74
CA ALA A 120 16.40 9.62 -5.58
C ALA A 120 16.69 8.22 -6.16
N TYR A 121 15.69 7.33 -6.13
CA TYR A 121 15.79 5.96 -6.62
C TYR A 121 15.07 5.72 -7.96
N ASN A 122 14.59 6.78 -8.62
CA ASN A 122 13.85 6.71 -9.88
C ASN A 122 12.68 5.69 -9.84
N THR A 123 11.93 5.69 -8.73
CA THR A 123 10.80 4.80 -8.50
C THR A 123 9.49 5.53 -8.73
N PHE A 124 8.60 4.96 -9.54
CA PHE A 124 7.26 5.53 -9.74
C PHE A 124 6.36 5.25 -8.54
N ILE A 125 5.68 6.30 -8.06
CA ILE A 125 4.70 6.22 -6.98
C ILE A 125 3.30 6.36 -7.55
N ARG A 126 2.42 5.46 -7.19
CA ARG A 126 0.97 5.53 -7.43
C ARG A 126 0.28 5.90 -6.12
N MET A 127 -0.67 6.79 -6.19
CA MET A 127 -1.59 7.06 -5.09
C MET A 127 -2.89 6.32 -5.38
N ASP A 128 -3.28 5.44 -4.46
CA ASP A 128 -4.54 4.71 -4.59
C ASP A 128 -5.71 5.61 -4.21
N MET A 129 -6.82 5.45 -4.93
CA MET A 129 -8.08 6.05 -4.54
C MET A 129 -8.70 5.19 -3.43
N GLU A 130 -9.10 5.83 -2.35
CA GLU A 130 -9.69 5.17 -1.20
C GLU A 130 -11.21 5.44 -1.14
N ASP A 131 -11.77 5.68 0.02
CA ASP A 131 -13.21 5.92 0.13
C ASP A 131 -13.65 7.33 -0.34
N SER A 132 -14.97 7.53 -0.45
CA SER A 132 -15.55 8.78 -0.97
C SER A 132 -15.25 9.99 -0.10
N GLU A 133 -15.02 9.80 1.20
CA GLU A 133 -14.76 10.89 2.15
C GLU A 133 -13.43 11.60 1.89
N VAL A 134 -12.45 10.89 1.32
CA VAL A 134 -11.11 11.41 1.05
C VAL A 134 -10.81 11.64 -0.43
N THR A 135 -11.76 11.39 -1.32
CA THR A 135 -11.55 11.49 -2.78
C THR A 135 -11.03 12.85 -3.20
N GLU A 136 -11.66 13.94 -2.76
CA GLU A 136 -11.25 15.31 -3.14
C GLU A 136 -9.86 15.66 -2.59
N LEU A 137 -9.58 15.27 -1.34
CA LEU A 137 -8.27 15.49 -0.72
C LEU A 137 -7.18 14.67 -1.43
N THR A 138 -7.47 13.43 -1.81
CA THR A 138 -6.55 12.59 -2.58
C THR A 138 -6.21 13.23 -3.92
N ILE A 139 -7.21 13.75 -4.65
CA ILE A 139 -7.00 14.46 -5.92
C ILE A 139 -6.15 15.73 -5.70
N LYS A 140 -6.43 16.50 -4.64
CA LYS A 140 -5.67 17.70 -4.27
C LYS A 140 -4.20 17.37 -3.99
N MET A 141 -3.94 16.32 -3.21
CA MET A 141 -2.59 15.84 -2.90
C MET A 141 -1.85 15.36 -4.15
N CYS A 142 -2.53 14.60 -5.01
CA CYS A 142 -1.97 14.15 -6.28
C CYS A 142 -1.56 15.31 -7.18
N LYS A 143 -2.44 16.33 -7.36
CA LYS A 143 -2.13 17.54 -8.13
C LYS A 143 -0.94 18.33 -7.54
N LYS A 144 -0.81 18.34 -6.22
CA LYS A 144 0.33 18.97 -5.53
C LYS A 144 1.61 18.18 -5.75
N ALA A 145 1.54 16.85 -5.65
CA ALA A 145 2.69 15.96 -5.86
C ALA A 145 3.25 15.99 -7.28
N VAL A 146 2.39 16.13 -8.30
CA VAL A 146 2.84 16.25 -9.71
C VAL A 146 3.61 17.54 -9.96
N LYS A 147 3.39 18.59 -9.15
CA LYS A 147 4.10 19.87 -9.26
C LYS A 147 5.35 19.97 -8.36
N TYR A 148 5.50 19.01 -7.47
CA TYR A 148 6.60 18.90 -6.52
C TYR A 148 7.84 18.28 -7.16
#